data_35887ce850f788421e08dbb526e9c462
#
_entry.id   35887ce850f788421e08dbb526e9c462
#
_cell.length_a   1.000
_cell.length_b   1.000
_cell.length_c   1.000
_cell.angle_alpha   90.00
_cell.angle_beta   90.00
_cell.angle_gamma   90.00
#
_symmetry.space_group_name_H-M   'P 1'
#
loop_
_entity.id
_entity.type
_entity.pdbx_description
1 polymer ?
#
loop_
_entity_poly.entity_id
_entity_poly.type
_entity_poly.pdbx_seq_one_letter_code
_entity_poly.pdbx_strand_id
1 'polypeptide(L)'
;MSILQANGAGLGGAGDPGGALAGGVYGTTIDQSLRFDGSTAYLSKNDFGTATDTNIRTFSTWIKQSDLSFSDYDAIIGCAASNIQTLTYYSDNTIGFYNTVSGVAYEDKSAAIFRDTGAWFHIFFTHDHTAGEVKLYINGSLTKGFSEATHGPTEKLAETGHITTLMKRSNAGQYVGAYLAETVLLDGTVGDINDFAEDINGIWVPKNISAAGLTYGNNGFYLDYADSSDLGKDVSGNGNDFTANNLAASDVVPDSPTNNFATWNPLDKYNYNAPSEGNLRALTAGNNGTQNSTFAVSSGKWYWEARNITADSGSVVRLVGIAKEDTNLSTIPYNNSDCYLYYAGTGNKYNGSSASYGDSWGADGDIIGVALDMDNGAIWFSKNGTWQNSATAAEIAAGTTTNAAFTGLSGTFVMMVSKTGGTSSNDPHHANFGQDSTFAADATTGSANAADDNGIGDFYYTPPSGFLALCSANLPEPDISPNAAEQADDYFNTVLYTGTGASNSITGVGFQPDWTWIKGRSNADYNYLVDSVRGYTERLFS
;
A
#
# COMPACT_ATOMS: atom_id res chain seq x y z
N MET A 1 -1.59 7.86 12.80
CA MET A 1 -0.85 6.62 12.99
C MET A 1 -1.66 5.56 12.28
N SER A 2 -1.27 5.25 11.05
CA SER A 2 -1.94 4.22 10.26
C SER A 2 -1.03 2.99 10.30
N ILE A 3 -1.14 2.22 11.37
CA ILE A 3 -0.64 0.87 11.42
C ILE A 3 -1.81 0.01 10.95
N LEU A 4 -1.71 -0.58 9.77
CA LEU A 4 -2.59 -1.68 9.40
C LEU A 4 -2.32 -2.81 10.40
N GLN A 5 -3.11 -2.87 11.46
CA GLN A 5 -3.13 -4.04 12.33
C GLN A 5 -3.67 -5.21 11.51
N ALA A 6 -3.13 -6.39 11.74
CA ALA A 6 -3.64 -7.65 11.18
C ALA A 6 -5.14 -7.93 11.54
N ASN A 7 -5.77 -7.02 12.23
CA ASN A 7 -7.17 -7.05 12.65
C ASN A 7 -7.99 -6.06 11.82
N GLY A 8 -8.24 -6.33 10.55
CA GLY A 8 -9.43 -5.81 9.93
C GLY A 8 -9.31 -4.80 8.80
N ALA A 9 -8.18 -4.67 8.15
CA ALA A 9 -8.13 -3.97 6.87
C ALA A 9 -7.48 -4.80 5.76
N GLY A 10 -7.20 -6.06 6.01
CA GLY A 10 -6.76 -7.03 5.02
C GLY A 10 -7.98 -7.74 4.46
N LEU A 11 -8.39 -7.36 3.30
CA LEU A 11 -9.43 -8.01 2.52
C LEU A 11 -8.80 -9.10 1.65
N GLY A 12 -8.40 -10.17 2.29
CA GLY A 12 -7.94 -11.35 1.60
C GLY A 12 -8.16 -12.54 2.51
N GLY A 13 -9.04 -13.45 2.13
CA GLY A 13 -9.27 -14.68 2.85
C GLY A 13 -7.97 -15.49 2.94
N ALA A 14 -7.51 -15.72 4.16
CA ALA A 14 -6.45 -16.67 4.42
C ALA A 14 -7.07 -18.06 4.62
N GLY A 15 -6.58 -19.02 3.89
CA GLY A 15 -6.71 -20.40 4.34
C GLY A 15 -7.57 -21.32 3.52
N ASP A 16 -7.32 -21.38 2.21
CA ASP A 16 -7.49 -22.64 1.51
C ASP A 16 -6.08 -23.11 1.07
N PRO A 17 -5.48 -24.14 1.69
CA PRO A 17 -4.18 -24.65 1.28
C PRO A 17 -4.36 -25.39 -0.06
N GLY A 18 -4.40 -24.68 -1.16
CA GLY A 18 -4.50 -25.20 -2.52
C GLY A 18 -5.55 -24.56 -3.41
N GLY A 19 -6.29 -23.57 -2.94
CA GLY A 19 -7.16 -22.77 -3.77
C GLY A 19 -6.57 -21.38 -3.93
N ALA A 20 -6.31 -20.96 -5.16
CA ALA A 20 -6.31 -19.55 -5.47
C ALA A 20 -7.48 -18.88 -4.73
N LEU A 21 -7.33 -17.63 -4.30
CA LEU A 21 -8.34 -16.75 -3.70
C LEU A 21 -9.64 -16.62 -4.54
N ALA A 22 -10.06 -17.74 -5.15
CA ALA A 22 -11.29 -17.93 -5.89
C ALA A 22 -12.46 -18.03 -4.90
N GLY A 23 -12.77 -16.94 -4.23
CA GLY A 23 -13.85 -16.87 -3.26
C GLY A 23 -13.73 -15.70 -2.29
N GLY A 24 -12.64 -14.93 -2.38
CA GLY A 24 -12.48 -13.68 -1.65
C GLY A 24 -13.47 -12.60 -2.11
N VAL A 25 -13.44 -11.46 -1.43
CA VAL A 25 -14.21 -10.24 -1.79
C VAL A 25 -13.98 -9.85 -3.26
N TYR A 26 -12.83 -10.23 -3.81
CA TYR A 26 -12.44 -9.87 -5.16
C TYR A 26 -13.06 -10.78 -6.20
N GLY A 27 -13.93 -10.24 -7.06
CA GLY A 27 -14.44 -10.93 -8.25
C GLY A 27 -13.38 -11.12 -9.34
N THR A 28 -12.23 -10.45 -9.21
CA THR A 28 -11.04 -10.59 -10.07
C THR A 28 -9.79 -10.39 -9.22
N THR A 29 -8.67 -11.00 -9.64
CA THR A 29 -7.34 -10.75 -9.07
C THR A 29 -6.54 -9.85 -9.98
N ILE A 30 -5.75 -8.97 -9.39
CA ILE A 30 -4.72 -8.18 -10.06
C ILE A 30 -3.39 -8.72 -9.55
N ASP A 31 -2.62 -9.34 -10.44
CA ASP A 31 -1.45 -10.12 -10.05
C ASP A 31 -0.19 -9.26 -9.87
N GLN A 32 -0.19 -8.02 -10.41
CA GLN A 32 0.99 -7.15 -10.41
C GLN A 32 0.63 -5.67 -10.43
N SER A 33 1.66 -4.89 -10.13
CA SER A 33 1.69 -3.43 -10.33
C SER A 33 3.05 -2.99 -10.83
N LEU A 34 3.15 -1.75 -11.30
CA LEU A 34 4.41 -1.10 -11.65
C LEU A 34 4.80 -0.12 -10.55
N ARG A 35 6.01 -0.30 -9.99
CA ARG A 35 6.59 0.54 -8.95
C ARG A 35 7.36 1.72 -9.55
N PHE A 36 7.19 2.91 -8.98
CA PHE A 36 7.91 4.14 -9.34
C PHE A 36 8.70 4.66 -8.14
N ASP A 37 9.96 4.99 -8.35
CA ASP A 37 10.94 5.36 -7.30
C ASP A 37 10.72 6.74 -6.65
N GLY A 38 9.89 7.60 -7.27
CA GLY A 38 9.65 8.98 -6.82
C GLY A 38 10.79 9.97 -7.15
N SER A 39 11.79 9.54 -7.92
CA SER A 39 12.97 10.37 -8.19
C SER A 39 13.37 10.44 -9.66
N THR A 40 13.21 9.36 -10.40
CA THR A 40 13.68 9.25 -11.79
C THR A 40 12.73 8.46 -12.70
N ALA A 41 11.97 7.54 -12.15
CA ALA A 41 11.12 6.60 -12.86
C ALA A 41 9.81 7.24 -13.35
N TYR A 42 9.45 7.02 -14.61
CA TYR A 42 8.18 7.46 -15.19
C TYR A 42 7.88 6.77 -16.52
N LEU A 43 6.62 6.85 -16.95
CA LEU A 43 6.21 6.48 -18.30
C LEU A 43 5.93 7.72 -19.14
N SER A 44 6.22 7.68 -20.44
CA SER A 44 5.94 8.79 -21.37
C SER A 44 5.50 8.31 -22.74
N LYS A 45 4.59 9.07 -23.37
CA LYS A 45 4.21 8.89 -24.76
C LYS A 45 4.13 10.24 -25.48
N ASN A 46 4.79 10.33 -26.64
CA ASN A 46 4.98 11.57 -27.39
C ASN A 46 4.09 11.69 -28.62
N ASP A 47 3.63 10.56 -29.16
CA ASP A 47 3.04 10.49 -30.49
C ASP A 47 1.62 9.95 -30.44
N PHE A 48 0.73 10.65 -29.76
CA PHE A 48 -0.70 10.38 -29.89
C PHE A 48 -1.21 10.86 -31.25
N GLY A 49 -2.16 10.10 -31.81
CA GLY A 49 -2.86 10.46 -33.03
C GLY A 49 -3.91 11.56 -32.83
N THR A 50 -4.84 11.68 -33.78
CA THR A 50 -5.99 12.56 -33.60
C THR A 50 -6.94 11.94 -32.57
N ALA A 51 -7.27 12.71 -31.55
CA ALA A 51 -8.20 12.28 -30.49
C ALA A 51 -9.61 12.02 -31.08
N THR A 52 -10.36 11.14 -30.46
CA THR A 52 -11.77 10.88 -30.77
C THR A 52 -12.60 12.12 -30.42
N ASP A 53 -12.42 12.67 -29.23
CA ASP A 53 -12.99 13.93 -28.80
C ASP A 53 -12.03 14.63 -27.83
N THR A 54 -11.65 15.87 -28.14
CA THR A 54 -10.73 16.63 -27.30
C THR A 54 -11.37 17.19 -26.03
N ASN A 55 -12.68 17.08 -25.88
CA ASN A 55 -13.43 17.65 -24.77
C ASN A 55 -13.78 16.64 -23.69
N ILE A 56 -13.62 15.33 -23.95
CA ILE A 56 -14.07 14.31 -23.03
C ILE A 56 -12.93 13.35 -22.71
N ARG A 57 -12.61 13.19 -21.43
CA ARG A 57 -11.60 12.25 -20.91
C ARG A 57 -12.10 11.55 -19.65
N THR A 58 -11.82 10.26 -19.56
CA THR A 58 -11.94 9.50 -18.32
C THR A 58 -10.59 8.87 -18.01
N PHE A 59 -10.13 9.02 -16.78
CA PHE A 59 -8.92 8.38 -16.27
C PHE A 59 -9.25 7.55 -15.05
N SER A 60 -8.75 6.33 -15.02
CA SER A 60 -8.93 5.38 -13.91
C SER A 60 -7.60 4.70 -13.61
N THR A 61 -7.26 4.58 -12.34
CA THR A 61 -6.09 3.82 -11.90
C THR A 61 -6.22 3.42 -10.43
N TRP A 62 -5.65 2.28 -10.07
CA TRP A 62 -5.36 1.94 -8.69
C TRP A 62 -3.96 2.43 -8.36
N ILE A 63 -3.81 3.03 -7.19
CA ILE A 63 -2.54 3.61 -6.74
C ILE A 63 -2.28 3.30 -5.26
N LYS A 64 -1.03 2.97 -4.94
CA LYS A 64 -0.50 2.92 -3.57
C LYS A 64 0.65 3.91 -3.51
N GLN A 65 0.44 5.05 -2.85
CA GLN A 65 1.48 6.06 -2.75
C GLN A 65 2.59 5.61 -1.79
N SER A 66 3.83 5.91 -2.12
CA SER A 66 4.98 5.67 -1.25
C SER A 66 5.60 6.97 -0.73
N ASP A 67 5.34 8.08 -1.38
CA ASP A 67 5.83 9.40 -0.99
C ASP A 67 4.78 10.19 -0.20
N LEU A 68 5.23 11.04 0.72
CA LEU A 68 4.42 11.99 1.50
C LEU A 68 4.93 13.43 1.38
N SER A 69 5.98 13.65 0.62
CA SER A 69 6.65 14.95 0.46
C SER A 69 6.49 15.45 -0.96
N PHE A 70 5.25 15.77 -1.31
CA PHE A 70 4.96 16.31 -2.63
C PHE A 70 5.30 17.79 -2.72
N SER A 71 5.74 18.20 -3.91
CA SER A 71 5.68 19.59 -4.33
C SER A 71 4.31 19.87 -4.93
N ASP A 72 3.95 21.15 -5.14
CA ASP A 72 2.74 21.42 -5.90
C ASP A 72 2.89 20.94 -7.35
N TYR A 73 1.88 20.22 -7.82
CA TYR A 73 1.79 19.68 -9.19
C TYR A 73 2.68 18.45 -9.47
N ASP A 74 2.93 17.60 -8.50
CA ASP A 74 3.54 16.29 -8.73
C ASP A 74 2.53 15.37 -9.42
N ALA A 75 2.70 15.16 -10.73
CA ALA A 75 1.66 14.62 -11.60
C ALA A 75 1.53 13.10 -11.52
N ILE A 76 0.31 12.61 -11.28
CA ILE A 76 -0.09 11.22 -11.47
C ILE A 76 -0.19 10.93 -12.97
N ILE A 77 -0.95 11.76 -13.69
CA ILE A 77 -0.97 11.81 -15.15
C ILE A 77 -0.99 13.27 -15.58
N GLY A 78 -0.19 13.61 -16.57
CA GLY A 78 -0.14 15.00 -17.03
C GLY A 78 0.41 15.15 -18.44
N CYS A 79 0.13 16.28 -19.03
CA CYS A 79 0.78 16.73 -20.25
C CYS A 79 1.42 18.09 -20.04
N ALA A 80 2.48 18.38 -20.82
CA ALA A 80 3.08 19.69 -20.85
C ALA A 80 3.31 20.13 -22.30
N ALA A 81 2.74 21.27 -22.56
CA ALA A 81 3.02 22.10 -23.70
C ALA A 81 3.03 23.56 -23.23
N SER A 82 2.58 24.50 -24.04
CA SER A 82 2.29 25.87 -23.60
C SER A 82 1.15 25.95 -22.54
N ASN A 83 0.30 24.94 -22.50
CA ASN A 83 -0.73 24.73 -21.48
C ASN A 83 -0.44 23.39 -20.78
N ILE A 84 -0.70 23.33 -19.48
CA ILE A 84 -0.45 22.16 -18.63
C ILE A 84 -1.81 21.63 -18.20
N GLN A 85 -2.04 20.33 -18.36
CA GLN A 85 -3.16 19.62 -17.75
C GLN A 85 -2.62 18.47 -16.95
N THR A 86 -3.03 18.34 -15.70
CA THR A 86 -2.53 17.29 -14.83
C THR A 86 -3.50 16.95 -13.72
N LEU A 87 -3.72 15.67 -13.51
CA LEU A 87 -4.22 15.14 -12.24
C LEU A 87 -3.00 14.95 -11.34
N THR A 88 -3.00 15.55 -10.15
CA THR A 88 -1.75 15.80 -9.43
C THR A 88 -1.91 15.74 -7.93
N TYR A 89 -0.80 15.43 -7.24
CA TYR A 89 -0.64 15.70 -5.82
C TYR A 89 -0.20 17.13 -5.59
N TYR A 90 -0.55 17.64 -4.41
CA TYR A 90 -0.15 18.95 -3.90
C TYR A 90 0.67 18.81 -2.62
N SER A 91 1.40 19.87 -2.27
CA SER A 91 2.27 19.91 -1.09
C SER A 91 1.53 19.71 0.25
N ASP A 92 0.21 19.86 0.27
CA ASP A 92 -0.67 19.57 1.41
C ASP A 92 -1.20 18.13 1.42
N ASN A 93 -0.71 17.27 0.51
CA ASN A 93 -1.16 15.89 0.30
C ASN A 93 -2.62 15.76 -0.16
N THR A 94 -3.18 16.77 -0.78
CA THR A 94 -4.45 16.67 -1.51
C THR A 94 -4.20 16.20 -2.94
N ILE A 95 -5.24 15.66 -3.59
CA ILE A 95 -5.24 15.33 -5.02
C ILE A 95 -6.20 16.29 -5.72
N GLY A 96 -5.79 16.80 -6.86
CA GLY A 96 -6.65 17.68 -7.63
C GLY A 96 -6.27 17.76 -9.10
N PHE A 97 -7.00 18.59 -9.80
CA PHE A 97 -6.82 18.85 -11.22
C PHE A 97 -6.27 20.27 -11.42
N TYR A 98 -5.18 20.37 -12.14
CA TYR A 98 -4.56 21.63 -12.53
C TYR A 98 -4.57 21.78 -14.04
N ASN A 99 -5.05 22.92 -14.52
CA ASN A 99 -5.10 23.23 -15.93
C ASN A 99 -4.66 24.68 -16.18
N THR A 100 -3.90 24.91 -17.25
CA THR A 100 -3.58 26.27 -17.71
C THR A 100 -4.12 26.48 -19.10
N VAL A 101 -4.88 27.57 -19.28
CA VAL A 101 -5.44 27.95 -20.56
C VAL A 101 -5.04 29.39 -20.87
N SER A 102 -4.33 29.60 -21.98
CA SER A 102 -3.89 30.94 -22.42
C SER A 102 -3.12 31.71 -21.33
N GLY A 103 -2.33 30.97 -20.50
CA GLY A 103 -1.53 31.53 -19.41
C GLY A 103 -2.31 31.80 -18.10
N VAL A 104 -3.59 31.47 -18.04
CA VAL A 104 -4.39 31.52 -16.81
C VAL A 104 -4.40 30.11 -16.17
N ALA A 105 -4.07 30.04 -14.90
CA ALA A 105 -4.09 28.80 -14.15
C ALA A 105 -5.48 28.58 -13.50
N TYR A 106 -5.95 27.35 -13.59
CA TYR A 106 -7.15 26.84 -12.95
C TYR A 106 -6.78 25.66 -12.09
N GLU A 107 -7.27 25.64 -10.86
CA GLU A 107 -6.87 24.68 -9.87
C GLU A 107 -8.04 24.27 -8.99
N ASP A 108 -8.24 22.98 -8.84
CA ASP A 108 -9.19 22.42 -7.89
C ASP A 108 -8.55 21.27 -7.12
N LYS A 109 -8.80 21.20 -5.80
CA LYS A 109 -8.22 20.23 -4.89
C LYS A 109 -9.31 19.47 -4.15
N SER A 110 -9.03 18.20 -3.83
CA SER A 110 -9.88 17.44 -2.94
C SER A 110 -9.91 18.07 -1.54
N ALA A 111 -11.01 17.89 -0.82
CA ALA A 111 -11.07 18.22 0.60
C ALA A 111 -10.35 17.18 1.48
N ALA A 112 -10.17 15.97 0.96
CA ALA A 112 -9.49 14.88 1.64
C ALA A 112 -7.97 14.98 1.46
N ILE A 113 -7.24 14.55 2.49
CA ILE A 113 -5.77 14.48 2.54
C ILE A 113 -5.36 13.03 2.45
N PHE A 114 -4.42 12.71 1.55
CA PHE A 114 -3.95 11.35 1.28
C PHE A 114 -2.57 11.15 1.90
N ARG A 115 -2.49 10.38 2.99
CA ARG A 115 -1.24 10.10 3.74
C ARG A 115 -1.05 8.63 4.07
N ASP A 116 -1.93 7.78 3.63
CA ASP A 116 -1.79 6.34 3.84
C ASP A 116 -0.89 5.75 2.76
N THR A 117 0.33 5.36 3.14
CA THR A 117 1.30 4.71 2.26
C THR A 117 1.23 3.19 2.35
N GLY A 118 0.37 2.66 3.22
CA GLY A 118 0.19 1.23 3.44
C GLY A 118 -1.01 0.64 2.70
N ALA A 119 -1.80 1.45 1.99
CA ALA A 119 -3.03 1.00 1.36
C ALA A 119 -3.15 1.44 -0.10
N TRP A 120 -3.78 0.57 -0.88
CA TRP A 120 -4.22 0.86 -2.23
C TRP A 120 -5.52 1.66 -2.22
N PHE A 121 -5.68 2.58 -3.17
CA PHE A 121 -6.95 3.27 -3.42
C PHE A 121 -7.17 3.49 -4.91
N HIS A 122 -8.44 3.60 -5.30
CA HIS A 122 -8.87 3.80 -6.67
C HIS A 122 -9.08 5.29 -6.93
N ILE A 123 -8.48 5.80 -7.99
CA ILE A 123 -8.73 7.13 -8.54
C ILE A 123 -9.57 6.97 -9.80
N PHE A 124 -10.70 7.64 -9.85
CA PHE A 124 -11.50 7.76 -11.05
C PHE A 124 -11.80 9.24 -11.31
N PHE A 125 -11.36 9.72 -12.45
CA PHE A 125 -11.46 11.12 -12.84
C PHE A 125 -12.16 11.24 -14.18
N THR A 126 -13.13 12.16 -14.28
CA THR A 126 -13.80 12.49 -15.55
C THR A 126 -13.71 13.98 -15.81
N HIS A 127 -13.45 14.34 -17.06
CA HIS A 127 -13.55 15.68 -17.58
C HIS A 127 -14.45 15.68 -18.82
N ASP A 128 -15.59 16.35 -18.72
CA ASP A 128 -16.54 16.56 -19.81
C ASP A 128 -16.76 18.07 -20.01
N HIS A 129 -15.95 18.65 -20.90
CA HIS A 129 -16.04 20.05 -21.23
C HIS A 129 -17.41 20.41 -21.88
N THR A 130 -18.00 19.47 -22.60
CA THR A 130 -19.30 19.68 -23.28
C THR A 130 -20.44 19.83 -22.29
N ALA A 131 -20.42 19.04 -21.22
CA ALA A 131 -21.37 19.14 -20.11
C ALA A 131 -20.98 20.21 -19.07
N GLY A 132 -19.75 20.72 -19.10
CA GLY A 132 -19.21 21.62 -18.07
C GLY A 132 -18.99 20.91 -16.75
N GLU A 133 -18.49 19.66 -16.77
CA GLU A 133 -18.32 18.83 -15.60
C GLU A 133 -16.90 18.27 -15.48
N VAL A 134 -16.30 18.46 -14.31
CA VAL A 134 -15.08 17.77 -13.89
C VAL A 134 -15.36 17.07 -12.56
N LYS A 135 -15.08 15.77 -12.47
CA LYS A 135 -15.37 14.96 -11.28
C LYS A 135 -14.19 14.11 -10.89
N LEU A 136 -13.91 14.06 -9.58
CA LEU A 136 -12.90 13.20 -8.99
C LEU A 136 -13.56 12.29 -7.95
N TYR A 137 -13.39 10.98 -8.13
CA TYR A 137 -13.84 9.97 -7.19
C TYR A 137 -12.63 9.25 -6.61
N ILE A 138 -12.69 8.98 -5.32
CA ILE A 138 -11.72 8.14 -4.60
C ILE A 138 -12.50 7.00 -3.95
N ASN A 139 -12.12 5.77 -4.26
CA ASN A 139 -12.80 4.57 -3.77
C ASN A 139 -14.33 4.67 -3.94
N GLY A 140 -14.80 4.97 -5.13
CA GLY A 140 -16.22 5.08 -5.45
C GLY A 140 -16.93 6.34 -4.97
N SER A 141 -16.32 7.09 -4.05
CA SER A 141 -16.93 8.29 -3.46
C SER A 141 -16.53 9.56 -4.20
N LEU A 142 -17.51 10.36 -4.61
CA LEU A 142 -17.26 11.67 -5.20
C LEU A 142 -16.58 12.59 -4.18
N THR A 143 -15.30 12.83 -4.38
CA THR A 143 -14.48 13.62 -3.46
C THR A 143 -14.73 15.10 -3.61
N LYS A 144 -14.85 15.55 -4.86
CA LYS A 144 -15.16 16.94 -5.22
C LYS A 144 -15.74 17.00 -6.63
N GLY A 145 -16.81 17.75 -6.79
CA GLY A 145 -17.28 18.18 -8.09
C GLY A 145 -16.65 19.55 -8.43
N PHE A 146 -16.10 19.67 -9.60
CA PHE A 146 -15.51 20.90 -10.11
C PHE A 146 -16.48 21.56 -11.07
N SER A 147 -16.25 22.83 -11.42
CA SER A 147 -16.99 23.53 -12.45
C SER A 147 -16.09 23.76 -13.66
N GLU A 148 -16.48 23.24 -14.81
CA GLU A 148 -15.76 23.43 -16.07
C GLU A 148 -15.59 24.91 -16.44
N ALA A 149 -16.54 25.75 -16.06
CA ALA A 149 -16.45 27.20 -16.30
C ALA A 149 -15.18 27.81 -15.68
N THR A 150 -14.56 27.13 -14.73
CA THR A 150 -13.28 27.53 -14.11
C THR A 150 -12.06 26.90 -14.76
N HIS A 151 -12.22 25.87 -15.62
CA HIS A 151 -11.10 25.09 -16.17
C HIS A 151 -10.75 25.34 -17.63
N GLY A 152 -11.62 26.04 -18.37
CA GLY A 152 -11.38 26.43 -19.76
C GLY A 152 -11.42 25.25 -20.76
N PRO A 153 -11.44 25.57 -22.08
CA PRO A 153 -11.92 24.68 -23.14
C PRO A 153 -10.86 23.80 -23.83
N THR A 154 -9.65 23.61 -23.33
CA THR A 154 -8.63 22.91 -24.11
C THR A 154 -8.06 21.70 -23.37
N GLU A 155 -8.47 20.52 -23.82
CA GLU A 155 -7.85 19.26 -23.45
C GLU A 155 -6.51 19.08 -24.18
N LYS A 156 -5.46 18.72 -23.42
CA LYS A 156 -4.12 18.45 -23.94
C LYS A 156 -3.63 17.06 -23.60
N LEU A 157 -4.33 16.39 -22.70
CA LEU A 157 -3.98 15.05 -22.25
C LEU A 157 -4.24 14.06 -23.41
N ALA A 158 -3.23 13.28 -23.76
CA ALA A 158 -3.27 12.31 -24.85
C ALA A 158 -3.68 12.96 -26.20
N GLU A 159 -3.05 14.06 -26.56
CA GLU A 159 -3.27 14.76 -27.84
C GLU A 159 -2.03 14.82 -28.73
N THR A 160 -2.27 14.97 -30.02
CA THR A 160 -1.23 15.16 -31.04
C THR A 160 -0.33 16.34 -30.68
N GLY A 161 0.98 16.11 -30.72
CA GLY A 161 2.02 17.13 -30.45
C GLY A 161 2.22 17.45 -28.97
N HIS A 162 1.61 16.68 -28.08
CA HIS A 162 1.79 16.82 -26.65
C HIS A 162 2.38 15.54 -26.04
N ILE A 163 3.28 15.70 -25.06
CA ILE A 163 3.84 14.59 -24.30
C ILE A 163 2.93 14.31 -23.12
N THR A 164 2.39 13.11 -23.03
CA THR A 164 1.69 12.61 -21.85
C THR A 164 2.64 11.79 -21.01
N THR A 165 2.66 12.04 -19.71
CA THR A 165 3.49 11.32 -18.73
C THR A 165 2.64 10.76 -17.60
N LEU A 166 3.04 9.60 -17.07
CA LEU A 166 2.54 9.03 -15.83
C LEU A 166 3.65 9.11 -14.78
N MET A 167 3.30 9.49 -13.56
CA MET A 167 4.14 9.59 -12.37
C MET A 167 5.25 10.65 -12.46
N LYS A 168 5.08 11.61 -13.35
CA LYS A 168 5.98 12.75 -13.52
C LYS A 168 5.25 13.95 -14.11
N ARG A 169 5.57 15.15 -13.62
CA ARG A 169 5.22 16.37 -14.33
C ARG A 169 6.09 16.52 -15.58
N SER A 170 5.48 16.52 -16.75
CA SER A 170 6.17 16.34 -18.03
C SER A 170 7.18 17.44 -18.38
N ASN A 171 7.07 18.65 -17.81
CA ASN A 171 7.98 19.78 -18.07
C ASN A 171 8.90 20.13 -16.88
N ALA A 172 8.93 19.30 -15.83
CA ALA A 172 9.70 19.54 -14.62
C ALA A 172 10.34 18.24 -14.10
N GLY A 173 11.30 18.38 -13.22
CA GLY A 173 11.92 17.26 -12.47
C GLY A 173 11.10 16.88 -11.22
N GLN A 174 9.79 16.82 -11.36
CA GLN A 174 8.87 16.45 -10.29
C GLN A 174 8.31 15.06 -10.56
N TYR A 175 8.57 14.12 -9.68
CA TYR A 175 8.22 12.71 -9.80
C TYR A 175 7.33 12.29 -8.64
N VAL A 176 6.52 11.25 -8.84
CA VAL A 176 5.67 10.67 -7.80
C VAL A 176 6.15 9.27 -7.47
N GLY A 177 6.46 9.02 -6.21
CA GLY A 177 6.74 7.68 -5.70
C GLY A 177 5.43 6.96 -5.38
N ALA A 178 5.15 5.88 -6.10
CA ALA A 178 3.95 5.08 -5.91
C ALA A 178 4.03 3.77 -6.70
N TYR A 179 3.02 2.93 -6.51
CA TYR A 179 2.70 1.78 -7.36
C TYR A 179 1.43 2.09 -8.13
N LEU A 180 1.38 1.72 -9.40
CA LEU A 180 0.19 1.79 -10.24
C LEU A 180 -0.27 0.40 -10.69
N ALA A 181 -1.57 0.18 -10.68
CA ALA A 181 -2.21 -0.99 -11.29
C ALA A 181 -3.44 -0.56 -12.08
N GLU A 182 -3.75 -1.28 -13.16
CA GLU A 182 -4.95 -1.09 -13.96
C GLU A 182 -5.16 0.38 -14.39
N THR A 183 -4.22 0.94 -15.14
CA THR A 183 -4.27 2.35 -15.56
C THR A 183 -4.95 2.50 -16.92
N VAL A 184 -6.07 3.19 -16.96
CA VAL A 184 -6.91 3.37 -18.15
C VAL A 184 -7.14 4.85 -18.45
N LEU A 185 -7.07 5.20 -19.72
CA LEU A 185 -7.61 6.45 -20.24
C LEU A 185 -8.64 6.14 -21.33
N LEU A 186 -9.83 6.75 -21.23
CA LEU A 186 -10.82 6.78 -22.32
C LEU A 186 -10.79 8.13 -23.01
N ASP A 187 -10.72 8.11 -24.33
CA ASP A 187 -10.71 9.27 -25.20
C ASP A 187 -12.07 9.45 -25.88
N GLY A 188 -12.79 10.51 -25.52
CA GLY A 188 -14.11 10.82 -26.07
C GLY A 188 -15.28 10.11 -25.38
N THR A 189 -15.06 9.51 -24.22
CA THR A 189 -16.12 8.82 -23.45
C THR A 189 -16.06 9.20 -21.97
N VAL A 190 -17.21 9.56 -21.39
CA VAL A 190 -17.41 9.59 -19.95
C VAL A 190 -17.73 8.17 -19.50
N GLY A 191 -16.77 7.52 -18.85
CA GLY A 191 -16.92 6.15 -18.35
C GLY A 191 -17.84 6.06 -17.12
N ASP A 192 -18.38 4.88 -16.88
CA ASP A 192 -19.04 4.56 -15.62
C ASP A 192 -18.01 3.99 -14.66
N ILE A 193 -17.91 4.54 -13.46
CA ILE A 193 -16.97 4.09 -12.43
C ILE A 193 -17.16 2.60 -12.08
N ASN A 194 -18.40 2.09 -12.21
CA ASN A 194 -18.74 0.69 -11.96
C ASN A 194 -18.23 -0.27 -13.05
N ASP A 195 -17.67 0.22 -14.14
CA ASP A 195 -16.94 -0.62 -15.11
C ASP A 195 -15.53 -0.97 -14.64
N PHE A 196 -14.96 -0.19 -13.71
CA PHE A 196 -13.58 -0.31 -13.23
C PHE A 196 -13.49 -0.93 -11.84
N ALA A 197 -14.49 -0.70 -11.01
CA ALA A 197 -14.52 -1.18 -9.64
C ALA A 197 -15.97 -1.21 -9.12
N GLU A 198 -16.19 -1.88 -8.00
CA GLU A 198 -17.50 -2.01 -7.39
C GLU A 198 -17.43 -2.03 -5.86
N ASP A 199 -18.54 -1.70 -5.22
CA ASP A 199 -18.69 -1.86 -3.77
C ASP A 199 -19.21 -3.28 -3.47
N ILE A 200 -18.46 -4.02 -2.68
CA ILE A 200 -18.91 -5.30 -2.12
C ILE A 200 -18.97 -5.17 -0.61
N ASN A 201 -20.18 -5.06 -0.09
CA ASN A 201 -20.44 -4.95 1.35
C ASN A 201 -19.66 -3.81 2.05
N GLY A 202 -19.56 -2.64 1.40
CA GLY A 202 -18.88 -1.46 1.92
C GLY A 202 -17.38 -1.41 1.61
N ILE A 203 -16.90 -2.34 0.79
CA ILE A 203 -15.51 -2.40 0.35
C ILE A 203 -15.43 -2.16 -1.13
N TRP A 204 -14.64 -1.15 -1.51
CA TRP A 204 -14.40 -0.81 -2.90
C TRP A 204 -13.32 -1.71 -3.49
N VAL A 205 -13.68 -2.55 -4.45
CA VAL A 205 -12.81 -3.59 -5.03
C VAL A 205 -12.68 -3.44 -6.55
N PRO A 206 -11.56 -3.85 -7.16
CA PRO A 206 -11.39 -3.80 -8.61
C PRO A 206 -12.27 -4.79 -9.33
N LYS A 207 -12.62 -4.45 -10.57
CA LYS A 207 -13.31 -5.32 -11.53
C LYS A 207 -12.39 -5.69 -12.68
N ASN A 208 -12.75 -6.74 -13.40
CA ASN A 208 -12.06 -7.15 -14.61
C ASN A 208 -12.33 -6.15 -15.75
N ILE A 209 -11.40 -5.25 -15.98
CA ILE A 209 -11.50 -4.19 -16.99
C ILE A 209 -11.58 -4.79 -18.41
N SER A 210 -10.85 -5.86 -18.68
CA SER A 210 -10.90 -6.54 -20.00
C SER A 210 -12.28 -7.09 -20.32
N ALA A 211 -13.07 -7.46 -19.30
CA ALA A 211 -14.43 -7.96 -19.47
C ALA A 211 -15.48 -6.86 -19.57
N ALA A 212 -15.16 -5.62 -19.20
CA ALA A 212 -16.10 -4.49 -19.20
C ALA A 212 -16.50 -4.01 -20.60
N GLY A 213 -15.72 -4.38 -21.64
CA GLY A 213 -16.02 -4.00 -23.04
C GLY A 213 -15.92 -2.50 -23.29
N LEU A 214 -14.94 -1.84 -22.69
CA LEU A 214 -14.75 -0.39 -22.75
C LEU A 214 -14.48 0.10 -24.18
N THR A 215 -14.95 1.30 -24.48
CA THR A 215 -14.60 2.01 -25.70
C THR A 215 -13.48 3.00 -25.40
N TYR A 216 -12.24 2.65 -25.75
CA TYR A 216 -11.07 3.45 -25.41
C TYR A 216 -10.94 4.73 -26.25
N GLY A 217 -11.54 4.79 -27.47
CA GLY A 217 -11.31 5.88 -28.43
C GLY A 217 -9.91 5.78 -29.06
N ASN A 218 -9.56 6.75 -29.93
CA ASN A 218 -8.32 6.66 -30.72
C ASN A 218 -7.04 6.78 -29.85
N ASN A 219 -7.08 7.68 -28.87
CA ASN A 219 -5.93 7.99 -28.00
C ASN A 219 -6.06 7.41 -26.59
N GLY A 220 -7.13 6.65 -26.32
CA GLY A 220 -7.26 5.91 -25.08
C GLY A 220 -6.28 4.74 -25.00
N PHE A 221 -6.01 4.29 -23.80
CA PHE A 221 -5.08 3.19 -23.49
C PHE A 221 -5.50 2.42 -22.23
N TYR A 222 -4.97 1.21 -22.11
CA TYR A 222 -5.04 0.40 -20.91
C TYR A 222 -3.68 -0.25 -20.63
N LEU A 223 -3.08 0.10 -19.50
CA LEU A 223 -1.82 -0.45 -19.02
C LEU A 223 -2.11 -1.37 -17.83
N ASP A 224 -1.96 -2.68 -18.03
CA ASP A 224 -2.14 -3.71 -17.00
C ASP A 224 -0.83 -4.09 -16.29
N TYR A 225 0.30 -3.61 -16.83
CA TYR A 225 1.67 -3.85 -16.33
C TYR A 225 2.07 -5.34 -16.25
N ALA A 226 1.40 -6.22 -17.01
CA ALA A 226 1.67 -7.66 -16.95
C ALA A 226 2.93 -8.08 -17.70
N ASP A 227 3.35 -7.31 -18.71
CA ASP A 227 4.53 -7.62 -19.52
C ASP A 227 5.78 -6.94 -18.98
N SER A 228 6.56 -7.65 -18.16
CA SER A 228 7.80 -7.11 -17.60
C SER A 228 8.89 -6.82 -18.64
N SER A 229 8.72 -7.24 -19.89
CA SER A 229 9.62 -6.90 -21.01
C SER A 229 9.18 -5.63 -21.75
N ASP A 230 7.94 -5.16 -21.53
CA ASP A 230 7.38 -3.94 -22.11
C ASP A 230 6.46 -3.23 -21.10
N LEU A 231 7.08 -2.52 -20.16
CA LEU A 231 6.44 -1.91 -18.99
C LEU A 231 5.38 -0.85 -19.31
N GLY A 232 5.40 -0.35 -20.52
CA GLY A 232 4.46 0.67 -21.02
C GLY A 232 3.44 0.14 -22.00
N LYS A 233 3.28 -1.17 -22.11
CA LYS A 233 2.43 -1.82 -23.10
C LYS A 233 0.96 -1.48 -22.94
N ASP A 234 0.36 -1.00 -24.02
CA ASP A 234 -1.08 -0.75 -24.14
C ASP A 234 -1.81 -2.01 -24.59
N VAL A 235 -2.64 -2.57 -23.72
CA VAL A 235 -3.44 -3.77 -24.00
C VAL A 235 -4.88 -3.44 -24.45
N SER A 236 -5.22 -2.16 -24.64
CA SER A 236 -6.53 -1.73 -25.16
C SER A 236 -6.79 -2.16 -26.60
N GLY A 237 -5.73 -2.45 -27.35
CA GLY A 237 -5.75 -2.74 -28.78
C GLY A 237 -5.48 -1.53 -29.67
N ASN A 238 -5.32 -0.33 -29.11
CA ASN A 238 -5.00 0.89 -29.87
C ASN A 238 -3.53 1.03 -30.23
N GLY A 239 -2.62 0.33 -29.49
CA GLY A 239 -1.17 0.45 -29.66
C GLY A 239 -0.62 1.79 -29.16
N ASN A 240 -1.23 2.35 -28.14
CA ASN A 240 -0.78 3.57 -27.48
C ASN A 240 0.26 3.27 -26.40
N ASP A 241 1.30 2.48 -26.75
CA ASP A 241 2.37 2.09 -25.84
C ASP A 241 3.14 3.30 -25.31
N PHE A 242 3.51 3.22 -24.04
CA PHE A 242 4.33 4.21 -23.35
C PHE A 242 5.79 3.77 -23.31
N THR A 243 6.70 4.72 -23.40
CA THR A 243 8.14 4.48 -23.17
C THR A 243 8.41 4.48 -21.67
N ALA A 244 9.03 3.40 -21.19
CA ALA A 244 9.53 3.32 -19.83
C ALA A 244 10.84 4.12 -19.71
N ASN A 245 10.92 4.95 -18.67
CA ASN A 245 12.08 5.78 -18.36
C ASN A 245 12.56 5.44 -16.95
N ASN A 246 13.80 4.99 -16.84
CA ASN A 246 14.44 4.55 -15.58
C ASN A 246 13.59 3.52 -14.80
N LEU A 247 12.90 2.66 -15.53
CA LEU A 247 12.16 1.51 -15.04
C LEU A 247 12.80 0.24 -15.60
N ALA A 248 12.77 -0.83 -14.82
CA ALA A 248 13.30 -2.14 -15.15
C ALA A 248 12.23 -3.23 -14.91
N ALA A 249 12.46 -4.45 -15.39
CA ALA A 249 11.57 -5.57 -15.15
C ALA A 249 11.33 -5.86 -13.65
N SER A 250 12.29 -5.55 -12.79
CA SER A 250 12.19 -5.65 -11.34
C SER A 250 11.22 -4.65 -10.69
N ASP A 251 10.72 -3.66 -11.46
CA ASP A 251 9.71 -2.72 -10.97
C ASP A 251 8.28 -3.24 -11.17
N VAL A 252 8.11 -4.36 -11.89
CA VAL A 252 6.87 -5.13 -11.87
C VAL A 252 6.89 -6.02 -10.65
N VAL A 253 5.97 -5.78 -9.72
CA VAL A 253 5.92 -6.46 -8.41
C VAL A 253 4.53 -7.02 -8.12
N PRO A 254 4.41 -8.10 -7.31
CA PRO A 254 3.12 -8.70 -6.96
C PRO A 254 2.29 -7.88 -5.94
N ASP A 255 2.82 -6.77 -5.42
CA ASP A 255 2.05 -5.85 -4.58
C ASP A 255 0.94 -5.20 -5.43
N SER A 256 -0.31 -5.48 -5.12
CA SER A 256 -1.45 -5.10 -5.95
C SER A 256 -2.67 -4.73 -5.10
N PRO A 257 -3.71 -4.10 -5.68
CA PRO A 257 -4.95 -3.80 -4.96
C PRO A 257 -5.64 -5.03 -4.37
N THR A 258 -5.40 -6.21 -4.93
CA THR A 258 -5.98 -7.46 -4.45
C THR A 258 -5.04 -8.27 -3.55
N ASN A 259 -3.78 -7.89 -3.46
CA ASN A 259 -2.80 -8.47 -2.55
C ASN A 259 -1.77 -7.42 -2.11
N ASN A 260 -2.10 -6.68 -1.07
CA ASN A 260 -1.27 -5.60 -0.54
C ASN A 260 -0.14 -6.15 0.34
N PHE A 261 1.11 -5.83 0.01
CA PHE A 261 2.29 -6.23 0.77
C PHE A 261 2.72 -5.18 1.79
N ALA A 262 3.38 -5.62 2.86
CA ALA A 262 4.02 -4.73 3.81
C ALA A 262 5.13 -3.92 3.12
N THR A 263 5.36 -2.71 3.63
CA THR A 263 6.46 -1.82 3.26
C THR A 263 7.00 -1.13 4.51
N TRP A 264 8.09 -0.39 4.40
CA TRP A 264 8.50 0.52 5.48
C TRP A 264 7.49 1.65 5.64
N ASN A 265 7.15 1.97 6.89
CA ASN A 265 6.17 3.00 7.21
C ASN A 265 6.86 4.37 7.35
N PRO A 266 6.69 5.32 6.41
CA PRO A 266 7.34 6.64 6.51
C PRO A 266 6.84 7.48 7.69
N LEU A 267 5.73 7.09 8.32
CA LEU A 267 5.16 7.76 9.49
C LEU A 267 5.60 7.14 10.82
N ASP A 268 6.15 5.92 10.80
CA ASP A 268 6.61 5.20 11.99
C ASP A 268 8.12 4.94 11.93
N LYS A 269 8.87 6.01 12.11
CA LYS A 269 10.33 6.02 12.04
C LYS A 269 10.91 7.07 12.97
N TYR A 270 12.20 6.88 13.31
CA TYR A 270 12.98 7.84 14.06
C TYR A 270 14.38 7.96 13.45
N ASN A 271 14.86 9.18 13.19
CA ASN A 271 16.16 9.47 12.57
C ASN A 271 16.44 8.67 11.26
N TYR A 272 15.40 8.37 10.50
CA TYR A 272 15.47 7.87 9.12
C TYR A 272 14.90 8.90 8.16
N ASN A 273 15.44 8.94 6.96
CA ASN A 273 14.84 9.67 5.84
C ASN A 273 13.48 9.03 5.48
N ALA A 274 12.71 9.67 4.63
CA ALA A 274 11.61 8.99 4.00
C ALA A 274 12.15 7.75 3.25
N PRO A 275 11.51 6.59 3.36
CA PRO A 275 11.90 5.43 2.58
C PRO A 275 11.79 5.73 1.07
N SER A 276 12.54 5.03 0.25
CA SER A 276 12.51 5.10 -1.21
C SER A 276 12.24 3.73 -1.84
N GLU A 277 12.28 3.63 -3.15
CA GLU A 277 12.02 2.40 -3.89
C GLU A 277 10.68 1.77 -3.49
N GLY A 278 9.60 2.57 -3.57
CA GLY A 278 8.29 2.10 -3.15
C GLY A 278 8.17 1.83 -1.64
N ASN A 279 8.93 2.51 -0.82
CA ASN A 279 9.07 2.27 0.63
C ASN A 279 9.70 0.92 0.99
N LEU A 280 10.53 0.34 0.12
CA LEU A 280 11.30 -0.88 0.44
C LEU A 280 12.71 -0.57 0.91
N ARG A 281 13.26 0.60 0.58
CA ARG A 281 14.59 1.03 0.96
C ARG A 281 14.54 2.05 2.09
N ALA A 282 14.98 1.63 3.28
CA ALA A 282 15.14 2.49 4.44
C ALA A 282 16.55 3.10 4.46
N LEU A 283 16.66 4.43 4.56
CA LEU A 283 17.92 5.16 4.55
C LEU A 283 18.08 5.99 5.81
N THR A 284 19.15 5.76 6.56
CA THR A 284 19.37 6.48 7.83
C THR A 284 19.65 7.97 7.62
N ALA A 285 19.03 8.81 8.43
CA ALA A 285 19.27 10.26 8.46
C ALA A 285 20.33 10.67 9.48
N GLY A 286 20.69 9.79 10.41
CA GLY A 286 21.63 10.08 11.50
C GLY A 286 21.91 8.89 12.42
N ASN A 287 22.44 9.16 13.59
CA ASN A 287 22.69 8.14 14.62
C ASN A 287 21.40 7.73 15.31
N ASN A 288 21.33 6.46 15.74
CA ASN A 288 20.20 5.87 16.47
C ASN A 288 18.87 5.98 15.70
N GLY A 289 18.88 5.55 14.45
CA GLY A 289 17.68 5.51 13.62
C GLY A 289 16.94 4.18 13.76
N THR A 290 15.62 4.23 13.60
CA THR A 290 14.71 3.07 13.58
C THR A 290 13.67 3.26 12.49
N GLN A 291 13.36 2.19 11.77
CA GLN A 291 12.31 2.15 10.76
C GLN A 291 11.46 0.91 10.97
N ASN A 292 10.15 1.10 11.09
CA ASN A 292 9.16 0.03 11.25
C ASN A 292 8.39 -0.23 9.95
N SER A 293 7.81 -1.44 9.85
CA SER A 293 6.93 -1.83 8.74
C SER A 293 5.52 -1.26 8.87
N THR A 294 4.75 -1.31 7.77
CA THR A 294 3.34 -0.91 7.73
C THR A 294 2.41 -1.96 8.34
N PHE A 295 2.84 -3.23 8.39
CA PHE A 295 2.07 -4.33 8.97
C PHE A 295 2.59 -4.67 10.36
N ALA A 296 1.65 -5.04 11.24
CA ALA A 296 1.93 -5.58 12.57
C ALA A 296 1.21 -6.92 12.73
N VAL A 297 1.86 -7.88 13.38
CA VAL A 297 1.35 -9.24 13.52
C VAL A 297 1.35 -9.69 14.98
N SER A 298 0.32 -10.46 15.38
CA SER A 298 0.17 -11.03 16.73
C SER A 298 -0.03 -12.56 16.72
N SER A 299 -0.18 -13.16 15.54
CA SER A 299 -0.36 -14.60 15.32
C SER A 299 0.22 -15.01 13.97
N GLY A 300 0.31 -16.31 13.69
CA GLY A 300 0.81 -16.85 12.43
C GLY A 300 2.33 -16.92 12.34
N LYS A 301 2.80 -17.39 11.18
CA LYS A 301 4.23 -17.59 10.87
C LYS A 301 4.60 -16.75 9.66
N TRP A 302 5.57 -15.86 9.81
CA TRP A 302 5.92 -14.85 8.84
C TRP A 302 7.38 -14.90 8.47
N TYR A 303 7.69 -14.63 7.18
CA TYR A 303 9.05 -14.55 6.66
C TYR A 303 9.26 -13.24 5.92
N TRP A 304 10.43 -12.64 6.09
CA TRP A 304 10.88 -11.50 5.34
C TRP A 304 12.40 -11.44 5.26
N GLU A 305 12.94 -10.62 4.37
CA GLU A 305 14.36 -10.48 4.12
C GLU A 305 14.80 -9.03 4.24
N ALA A 306 16.01 -8.81 4.72
CA ALA A 306 16.67 -7.51 4.72
C ALA A 306 18.05 -7.63 4.08
N ARG A 307 18.30 -6.86 3.02
CA ARG A 307 19.59 -6.80 2.34
C ARG A 307 20.37 -5.57 2.81
N ASN A 308 21.64 -5.77 3.11
CA ASN A 308 22.59 -4.70 3.37
C ASN A 308 23.20 -4.21 2.05
N ILE A 309 23.20 -2.89 1.80
CA ILE A 309 23.62 -2.32 0.50
C ILE A 309 25.04 -1.77 0.57
N THR A 310 25.56 -1.44 1.75
CA THR A 310 26.94 -0.93 1.90
C THR A 310 27.69 -1.72 2.94
N ALA A 311 28.99 -1.97 2.69
CA ALA A 311 29.84 -2.63 3.66
C ALA A 311 29.95 -1.82 4.96
N ASP A 312 29.91 -2.52 6.09
CA ASP A 312 30.10 -1.91 7.40
C ASP A 312 31.53 -1.35 7.52
N SER A 313 31.66 -0.08 7.88
CA SER A 313 32.94 0.56 8.17
C SER A 313 33.50 0.23 9.56
N GLY A 314 32.90 -0.74 10.27
CA GLY A 314 33.33 -1.20 11.59
C GLY A 314 32.92 -0.33 12.77
N SER A 315 32.30 0.82 12.52
CA SER A 315 31.80 1.74 13.57
C SER A 315 30.28 1.85 13.62
N VAL A 316 29.59 1.17 12.70
CA VAL A 316 28.13 1.25 12.51
C VAL A 316 27.49 -0.01 13.05
N VAL A 317 26.53 0.15 13.91
CA VAL A 317 25.71 -0.93 14.47
C VAL A 317 24.44 -1.05 13.62
N ARG A 318 24.32 -2.11 12.83
CA ARG A 318 23.12 -2.44 12.07
C ARG A 318 22.37 -3.57 12.76
N LEU A 319 21.06 -3.43 12.79
CA LEU A 319 20.16 -4.32 13.52
C LEU A 319 18.95 -4.64 12.65
N VAL A 320 18.58 -5.89 12.57
CA VAL A 320 17.41 -6.40 11.90
C VAL A 320 16.58 -7.22 12.88
N GLY A 321 15.27 -7.11 12.87
CA GLY A 321 14.40 -7.90 13.72
C GLY A 321 13.00 -7.35 13.84
N ILE A 322 12.45 -7.37 15.05
CA ILE A 322 11.09 -6.93 15.36
C ILE A 322 11.05 -6.03 16.58
N ALA A 323 10.03 -5.20 16.67
CA ALA A 323 9.70 -4.40 17.84
C ALA A 323 8.21 -4.53 18.17
N LYS A 324 7.84 -4.36 19.43
CA LYS A 324 6.42 -4.17 19.77
C LYS A 324 5.89 -2.90 19.11
N GLU A 325 4.64 -2.92 18.69
CA GLU A 325 4.01 -1.83 17.94
C GLU A 325 4.00 -0.49 18.68
N ASP A 326 3.98 -0.50 20.02
CA ASP A 326 3.98 0.67 20.89
C ASP A 326 5.37 1.10 21.35
N THR A 327 6.43 0.53 20.78
CA THR A 327 7.82 0.80 21.15
C THR A 327 8.17 2.27 20.94
N ASN A 328 8.78 2.88 21.97
CA ASN A 328 9.32 4.23 21.85
C ASN A 328 10.57 4.24 20.96
N LEU A 329 10.43 4.70 19.73
CA LEU A 329 11.49 4.70 18.72
C LEU A 329 12.65 5.66 19.04
N SER A 330 12.48 6.63 19.96
CA SER A 330 13.54 7.57 20.35
C SER A 330 14.59 6.94 21.28
N THR A 331 14.33 5.77 21.83
CA THR A 331 15.30 5.00 22.60
C THR A 331 16.24 4.22 21.69
N ILE A 332 17.47 3.95 22.16
CA ILE A 332 18.40 3.12 21.41
C ILE A 332 17.86 1.69 21.36
N PRO A 333 17.54 1.12 20.18
CA PRO A 333 16.79 -0.13 20.08
C PRO A 333 17.46 -1.33 20.78
N TYR A 334 18.78 -1.46 20.73
CA TYR A 334 19.46 -2.60 21.36
C TYR A 334 19.44 -2.56 22.91
N ASN A 335 19.12 -1.40 23.52
CA ASN A 335 18.92 -1.24 24.95
C ASN A 335 17.45 -1.37 25.37
N ASN A 336 16.54 -1.59 24.40
CA ASN A 336 15.12 -1.67 24.63
C ASN A 336 14.66 -3.14 24.67
N SER A 337 13.99 -3.53 25.75
CA SER A 337 13.45 -4.89 25.93
C SER A 337 12.23 -5.20 25.06
N ASP A 338 11.65 -4.20 24.40
CA ASP A 338 10.55 -4.37 23.45
C ASP A 338 11.04 -4.64 22.02
N CYS A 339 12.36 -4.60 21.79
CA CYS A 339 13.01 -4.90 20.52
C CYS A 339 13.74 -6.24 20.59
N TYR A 340 13.62 -7.06 19.56
CA TYR A 340 14.25 -8.38 19.43
C TYR A 340 15.09 -8.40 18.15
N LEU A 341 16.40 -8.29 18.28
CA LEU A 341 17.28 -7.85 17.20
C LEU A 341 18.48 -8.77 17.00
N TYR A 342 18.93 -8.88 15.74
CA TYR A 342 20.18 -9.50 15.32
C TYR A 342 21.16 -8.42 14.85
N TYR A 343 22.34 -8.40 15.46
CA TYR A 343 23.35 -7.35 15.25
C TYR A 343 24.44 -7.75 14.25
N ALA A 344 24.71 -6.88 13.32
CA ALA A 344 25.66 -7.11 12.24
C ALA A 344 27.12 -7.32 12.71
N GLY A 345 27.60 -6.46 13.60
CA GLY A 345 29.04 -6.38 13.91
C GLY A 345 29.62 -7.60 14.63
N THR A 346 28.84 -8.28 15.45
CA THR A 346 29.32 -9.44 16.24
C THR A 346 28.50 -10.70 16.06
N GLY A 347 27.36 -10.63 15.38
CA GLY A 347 26.40 -11.73 15.32
C GLY A 347 25.62 -11.97 16.62
N ASN A 348 25.69 -11.06 17.57
CA ASN A 348 24.93 -11.15 18.81
C ASN A 348 23.45 -10.85 18.59
N LYS A 349 22.61 -11.39 19.46
CA LYS A 349 21.22 -10.99 19.60
C LYS A 349 21.05 -9.98 20.73
N TYR A 350 20.06 -9.07 20.61
CA TYR A 350 19.79 -8.01 21.57
C TYR A 350 18.31 -7.93 21.93
N ASN A 351 18.03 -7.85 23.24
CA ASN A 351 16.73 -7.52 23.83
C ASN A 351 17.02 -6.88 25.19
N GLY A 352 17.28 -5.55 25.19
CA GLY A 352 17.75 -4.81 26.37
C GLY A 352 19.16 -5.22 26.85
N SER A 353 19.67 -6.35 26.44
CA SER A 353 20.99 -6.88 26.71
C SER A 353 21.49 -7.75 25.57
N SER A 354 22.83 -7.94 25.46
CA SER A 354 23.40 -8.75 24.39
C SER A 354 23.67 -10.19 24.82
N ALA A 355 23.53 -11.12 23.87
CA ALA A 355 23.96 -12.51 24.01
C ALA A 355 24.50 -13.04 22.67
N SER A 356 25.40 -14.02 22.72
CA SER A 356 25.87 -14.70 21.51
C SER A 356 24.73 -15.42 20.79
N TYR A 357 24.74 -15.38 19.44
CA TYR A 357 23.70 -16.05 18.67
C TYR A 357 24.21 -16.63 17.34
N GLY A 358 24.76 -15.84 16.45
CA GLY A 358 25.15 -16.27 15.12
C GLY A 358 26.43 -15.59 14.63
N ASP A 359 26.66 -15.65 13.34
CA ASP A 359 27.80 -15.05 12.67
C ASP A 359 27.63 -13.52 12.51
N SER A 360 28.74 -12.79 12.51
CA SER A 360 28.71 -11.38 12.09
C SER A 360 28.29 -11.24 10.63
N TRP A 361 27.58 -10.18 10.32
CA TRP A 361 27.15 -9.82 8.99
C TRP A 361 27.35 -8.31 8.78
N GLY A 362 27.01 -7.77 7.61
CA GLY A 362 27.17 -6.34 7.34
C GLY A 362 28.10 -6.07 6.17
N ALA A 363 28.60 -7.14 5.50
CA ALA A 363 29.20 -6.97 4.19
C ALA A 363 28.16 -6.45 3.18
N ASP A 364 28.61 -5.72 2.18
CA ASP A 364 27.74 -5.34 1.07
C ASP A 364 27.15 -6.60 0.42
N GLY A 365 25.83 -6.61 0.25
CA GLY A 365 25.10 -7.74 -0.29
C GLY A 365 24.71 -8.82 0.72
N ASP A 366 25.11 -8.75 2.00
CA ASP A 366 24.58 -9.70 3.00
C ASP A 366 23.06 -9.57 3.10
N ILE A 367 22.38 -10.73 3.04
CA ILE A 367 20.93 -10.85 3.19
C ILE A 367 20.61 -11.60 4.48
N ILE A 368 19.80 -10.98 5.32
CA ILE A 368 19.28 -11.56 6.54
C ILE A 368 17.83 -11.97 6.33
N GLY A 369 17.57 -13.29 6.39
CA GLY A 369 16.22 -13.81 6.46
C GLY A 369 15.72 -13.85 7.90
N VAL A 370 14.48 -13.47 8.12
CA VAL A 370 13.83 -13.45 9.44
C VAL A 370 12.59 -14.34 9.41
N ALA A 371 12.57 -15.37 10.24
CA ALA A 371 11.41 -16.24 10.44
C ALA A 371 10.80 -15.95 11.82
N LEU A 372 9.58 -15.44 11.84
CA LEU A 372 8.82 -15.09 13.04
C LEU A 372 7.62 -16.04 13.19
N ASP A 373 7.60 -16.84 14.23
CA ASP A 373 6.51 -17.75 14.60
C ASP A 373 5.81 -17.18 15.84
N MET A 374 4.70 -16.47 15.62
CA MET A 374 3.91 -15.90 16.70
C MET A 374 3.04 -16.95 17.41
N ASP A 375 2.77 -18.08 16.78
CA ASP A 375 1.97 -19.16 17.38
C ASP A 375 2.76 -19.90 18.46
N ASN A 376 4.10 -20.04 18.26
CA ASN A 376 5.02 -20.59 19.24
C ASN A 376 5.82 -19.52 19.99
N GLY A 377 5.64 -18.25 19.66
CA GLY A 377 6.31 -17.11 20.27
C GLY A 377 7.84 -17.14 20.08
N ALA A 378 8.33 -17.38 18.85
CA ALA A 378 9.75 -17.54 18.58
C ALA A 378 10.20 -16.83 17.29
N ILE A 379 11.49 -16.45 17.23
CA ILE A 379 12.10 -15.80 16.06
C ILE A 379 13.49 -16.38 15.79
N TRP A 380 13.80 -16.58 14.51
CA TRP A 380 15.09 -17.02 14.00
C TRP A 380 15.60 -16.06 12.93
N PHE A 381 16.93 -16.03 12.79
CA PHE A 381 17.58 -15.27 11.74
C PHE A 381 18.46 -16.19 10.89
N SER A 382 18.51 -15.94 9.59
CA SER A 382 19.49 -16.52 8.68
C SER A 382 20.44 -15.46 8.16
N LYS A 383 21.65 -15.85 7.77
CA LYS A 383 22.58 -15.04 7.00
C LYS A 383 22.86 -15.74 5.68
N ASN A 384 22.57 -15.07 4.57
CA ASN A 384 22.81 -15.58 3.23
C ASN A 384 22.24 -17.01 3.04
N GLY A 385 21.00 -17.24 3.51
CA GLY A 385 20.29 -18.50 3.45
C GLY A 385 20.69 -19.53 4.51
N THR A 386 21.70 -19.27 5.34
CA THR A 386 22.11 -20.17 6.41
C THR A 386 21.50 -19.75 7.74
N TRP A 387 20.65 -20.59 8.33
CA TRP A 387 20.05 -20.36 9.63
C TRP A 387 21.11 -20.34 10.73
N GLN A 388 21.02 -19.39 11.65
CA GLN A 388 22.01 -19.16 12.68
C GLN A 388 21.77 -20.04 13.93
N ASN A 389 22.74 -20.08 14.83
CA ASN A 389 22.69 -20.87 16.06
C ASN A 389 22.42 -22.37 15.82
N SER A 390 22.91 -22.92 14.68
CA SER A 390 22.70 -24.31 14.25
C SER A 390 21.22 -24.71 14.03
N ALA A 391 20.32 -23.75 13.88
CA ALA A 391 18.94 -24.04 13.49
C ALA A 391 18.89 -24.58 12.06
N THR A 392 17.88 -25.40 11.78
CA THR A 392 17.58 -25.90 10.43
C THR A 392 16.20 -25.44 9.99
N ALA A 393 15.99 -25.32 8.69
CA ALA A 393 14.67 -24.96 8.15
C ALA A 393 13.57 -25.97 8.59
N ALA A 394 13.91 -27.24 8.73
CA ALA A 394 12.97 -28.28 9.18
C ALA A 394 12.59 -28.10 10.66
N GLU A 395 13.54 -27.75 11.55
CA GLU A 395 13.24 -27.43 12.96
C GLU A 395 12.38 -26.19 13.09
N ILE A 396 12.66 -25.14 12.30
CA ILE A 396 11.89 -23.89 12.28
C ILE A 396 10.46 -24.18 11.81
N ALA A 397 10.29 -24.91 10.70
CA ALA A 397 8.99 -25.32 10.19
C ALA A 397 8.18 -26.11 11.22
N ALA A 398 8.83 -27.00 11.95
CA ALA A 398 8.22 -27.80 13.02
C ALA A 398 7.92 -26.99 14.32
N GLY A 399 8.31 -25.71 14.40
CA GLY A 399 8.14 -24.88 15.59
C GLY A 399 9.08 -25.27 16.75
N THR A 400 10.22 -25.92 16.45
CA THR A 400 11.21 -26.31 17.45
C THR A 400 12.04 -25.12 17.88
N THR A 401 11.84 -24.63 19.08
CA THR A 401 12.40 -23.35 19.55
C THR A 401 13.81 -23.44 20.16
N THR A 402 14.43 -24.63 20.22
CA THR A 402 15.72 -24.86 20.89
C THR A 402 16.83 -23.93 20.36
N ASN A 403 16.88 -23.69 19.06
CA ASN A 403 17.89 -22.89 18.40
C ASN A 403 17.37 -21.48 18.00
N ALA A 404 16.20 -21.07 18.51
CA ALA A 404 15.65 -19.75 18.25
C ALA A 404 16.54 -18.63 18.83
N ALA A 405 16.53 -17.47 18.19
CA ALA A 405 17.16 -16.29 18.75
C ALA A 405 16.44 -15.85 20.02
N PHE A 406 15.14 -15.79 19.98
CA PHE A 406 14.29 -15.43 21.12
C PHE A 406 13.06 -16.32 21.17
N THR A 407 12.55 -16.53 22.38
CA THR A 407 11.35 -17.32 22.67
C THR A 407 10.47 -16.59 23.69
N GLY A 408 9.19 -17.00 23.79
CA GLY A 408 8.23 -16.38 24.70
C GLY A 408 7.72 -15.01 24.20
N LEU A 409 7.79 -14.78 22.89
CA LEU A 409 7.22 -13.58 22.24
C LEU A 409 5.69 -13.59 22.42
N SER A 410 5.13 -12.44 22.77
CA SER A 410 3.69 -12.27 22.92
C SER A 410 3.30 -10.80 22.72
N GLY A 411 2.12 -10.56 22.17
CA GLY A 411 1.64 -9.24 21.79
C GLY A 411 1.79 -8.99 20.28
N THR A 412 1.71 -7.75 19.89
CA THR A 412 1.76 -7.34 18.47
C THR A 412 3.13 -6.78 18.12
N PHE A 413 3.71 -7.23 17.01
CA PHE A 413 5.02 -6.84 16.55
C PHE A 413 5.00 -6.30 15.14
N VAL A 414 5.83 -5.27 14.90
CA VAL A 414 6.22 -4.75 13.59
C VAL A 414 7.60 -5.27 13.21
N MET A 415 7.86 -5.43 11.90
CA MET A 415 9.20 -5.71 11.39
C MET A 415 10.02 -4.43 11.48
N MET A 416 11.30 -4.55 11.83
CA MET A 416 12.13 -3.39 12.14
C MET A 416 13.55 -3.54 11.60
N VAL A 417 14.08 -2.42 11.09
CA VAL A 417 15.53 -2.22 10.92
C VAL A 417 15.98 -1.02 11.71
N SER A 418 17.21 -1.07 12.18
CA SER A 418 17.78 0.01 12.96
C SER A 418 19.27 0.18 12.69
N LYS A 419 19.74 1.40 12.90
CA LYS A 419 21.15 1.74 12.91
C LYS A 419 21.50 2.54 14.14
N THR A 420 22.63 2.28 14.73
CA THR A 420 23.21 3.08 15.81
C THR A 420 24.71 3.24 15.63
N GLY A 421 25.28 4.34 16.14
CA GLY A 421 26.69 4.66 15.95
C GLY A 421 27.07 5.12 14.55
N GLY A 422 28.30 5.62 14.40
CA GLY A 422 28.84 6.14 13.14
C GLY A 422 28.23 7.49 12.71
N THR A 423 28.97 8.24 11.91
CA THR A 423 28.55 9.53 11.34
C THR A 423 28.00 9.41 9.92
N SER A 424 27.97 8.21 9.36
CA SER A 424 27.47 7.96 8.01
C SER A 424 25.94 8.09 8.00
N SER A 425 25.45 9.02 7.19
CA SER A 425 24.00 9.27 7.01
C SER A 425 23.36 8.45 5.89
N ASN A 426 24.10 7.49 5.30
CA ASN A 426 23.68 6.77 4.10
C ASN A 426 23.91 5.26 4.23
N ASP A 427 23.29 4.61 5.22
CA ASP A 427 23.31 3.16 5.34
C ASP A 427 21.94 2.60 4.99
N PRO A 428 21.74 2.18 3.75
CA PRO A 428 20.46 1.64 3.31
C PRO A 428 20.27 0.17 3.70
N HIS A 429 19.04 -0.15 4.08
CA HIS A 429 18.54 -1.50 4.19
C HIS A 429 17.38 -1.68 3.23
N HIS A 430 17.49 -2.60 2.30
CA HIS A 430 16.34 -3.02 1.50
C HIS A 430 15.60 -4.13 2.19
N ALA A 431 14.27 -4.01 2.28
CA ALA A 431 13.39 -5.09 2.70
C ALA A 431 12.80 -5.79 1.47
N ASN A 432 12.57 -7.09 1.64
CA ASN A 432 11.68 -7.88 0.82
C ASN A 432 10.69 -8.59 1.75
N PHE A 433 9.43 -8.14 1.76
CA PHE A 433 8.35 -8.78 2.51
C PHE A 433 7.63 -9.85 1.67
N GLY A 434 8.18 -10.16 0.50
CA GLY A 434 7.69 -11.10 -0.49
C GLY A 434 7.39 -10.47 -1.85
N GLN A 435 7.69 -9.17 -2.07
CA GLN A 435 7.36 -8.51 -3.33
C GLN A 435 8.52 -8.32 -4.30
N ASP A 436 9.78 -8.50 -3.88
CA ASP A 436 10.92 -8.20 -4.77
C ASP A 436 12.21 -8.89 -4.32
N SER A 437 12.53 -10.03 -4.92
CA SER A 437 13.78 -10.79 -4.67
C SER A 437 15.02 -10.07 -5.21
N THR A 438 14.85 -9.07 -6.06
CA THR A 438 15.97 -8.30 -6.63
C THR A 438 16.41 -7.13 -5.75
N PHE A 439 15.61 -6.79 -4.72
CA PHE A 439 15.84 -5.61 -3.89
C PHE A 439 16.03 -4.34 -4.73
N ALA A 440 15.07 -4.05 -5.62
CA ALA A 440 15.11 -2.96 -6.60
C ALA A 440 16.35 -3.01 -7.50
N ALA A 441 16.66 -4.18 -8.04
CA ALA A 441 17.82 -4.49 -8.88
C ALA A 441 19.19 -4.34 -8.19
N ASP A 442 19.26 -4.16 -6.88
CA ASP A 442 20.51 -4.17 -6.11
C ASP A 442 21.11 -5.58 -5.96
N ALA A 443 20.32 -6.63 -6.16
CA ALA A 443 20.78 -8.02 -6.17
C ALA A 443 20.42 -8.68 -7.51
N THR A 444 21.33 -9.49 -8.04
CA THR A 444 20.92 -10.46 -9.06
C THR A 444 19.95 -11.45 -8.43
N THR A 445 18.88 -11.79 -9.13
CA THR A 445 17.86 -12.72 -8.63
C THR A 445 18.50 -13.94 -7.98
N GLY A 446 17.99 -14.28 -6.80
CA GLY A 446 18.38 -15.48 -6.08
C GLY A 446 18.03 -16.75 -6.87
N SER A 447 18.27 -17.88 -6.27
CA SER A 447 18.22 -19.16 -6.95
C SER A 447 16.83 -19.60 -7.37
N ALA A 448 15.77 -18.80 -7.24
CA ALA A 448 14.48 -19.26 -7.75
C ALA A 448 13.25 -18.37 -7.59
N ASN A 449 13.31 -17.08 -7.34
CA ASN A 449 12.06 -16.33 -7.09
C ASN A 449 11.14 -17.16 -6.16
N ALA A 450 11.59 -17.35 -4.92
CA ALA A 450 10.95 -18.35 -4.06
C ALA A 450 9.64 -17.79 -3.50
N ALA A 451 8.56 -18.53 -3.71
CA ALA A 451 7.28 -18.26 -3.08
C ALA A 451 7.20 -18.96 -1.69
N ASP A 452 6.25 -18.54 -0.90
CA ASP A 452 5.82 -19.23 0.32
C ASP A 452 4.98 -20.48 0.01
N ASP A 453 4.51 -21.19 1.02
CA ASP A 453 3.71 -22.42 0.85
C ASP A 453 2.32 -22.15 0.22
N ASN A 454 1.85 -20.90 0.18
CA ASN A 454 0.63 -20.50 -0.52
C ASN A 454 0.88 -20.11 -1.98
N GLY A 455 2.13 -20.21 -2.44
CA GLY A 455 2.54 -19.80 -3.78
C GLY A 455 2.64 -18.27 -3.94
N ILE A 456 2.67 -17.53 -2.84
CA ILE A 456 2.73 -16.07 -2.81
C ILE A 456 4.16 -15.63 -2.51
N GLY A 457 4.57 -14.57 -3.18
CA GLY A 457 5.84 -13.92 -2.91
C GLY A 457 6.92 -14.24 -3.94
N ASP A 458 7.93 -13.38 -3.91
CA ASP A 458 9.17 -13.41 -4.68
C ASP A 458 10.33 -13.15 -3.70
N PHE A 459 10.73 -14.18 -2.97
CA PHE A 459 11.84 -14.12 -2.02
C PHE A 459 13.17 -14.50 -2.68
N TYR A 460 14.26 -13.94 -2.14
CA TYR A 460 15.60 -14.32 -2.57
C TYR A 460 15.98 -15.73 -2.10
N TYR A 461 15.62 -16.09 -0.85
CA TYR A 461 15.78 -17.43 -0.29
C TYR A 461 14.42 -18.05 0.00
N THR A 462 14.33 -19.38 -0.12
CA THR A 462 13.09 -20.10 0.20
C THR A 462 12.74 -19.95 1.67
N PRO A 463 11.54 -19.46 2.02
CA PRO A 463 11.04 -19.45 3.39
C PRO A 463 11.01 -20.87 3.99
N PRO A 464 11.15 -21.06 5.30
CA PRO A 464 10.82 -22.33 5.94
C PRO A 464 9.35 -22.68 5.70
N SER A 465 9.04 -23.97 5.52
CA SER A 465 7.66 -24.41 5.30
C SER A 465 6.73 -23.91 6.41
N GLY A 466 5.57 -23.43 6.06
CA GLY A 466 4.56 -22.82 6.93
C GLY A 466 4.80 -21.34 7.24
N PHE A 467 5.90 -20.74 6.77
CA PHE A 467 6.16 -19.30 6.94
C PHE A 467 5.75 -18.55 5.67
N LEU A 468 4.97 -17.50 5.84
CA LEU A 468 4.27 -16.81 4.77
C LEU A 468 4.82 -15.40 4.52
N ALA A 469 4.64 -14.92 3.30
CA ALA A 469 4.88 -13.54 2.92
C ALA A 469 3.98 -12.59 3.73
N LEU A 470 4.52 -11.43 4.11
CA LEU A 470 3.78 -10.43 4.88
C LEU A 470 2.90 -9.58 3.95
N CYS A 471 1.77 -10.13 3.53
CA CYS A 471 0.81 -9.50 2.62
C CYS A 471 -0.64 -9.80 3.04
N SER A 472 -1.58 -9.03 2.49
CA SER A 472 -3.00 -9.14 2.86
C SER A 472 -3.61 -10.49 2.52
N ALA A 473 -3.18 -11.14 1.44
CA ALA A 473 -3.67 -12.46 1.06
C ALA A 473 -3.29 -13.58 2.05
N ASN A 474 -2.26 -13.37 2.85
CA ASN A 474 -1.80 -14.31 3.87
C ASN A 474 -2.29 -13.98 5.29
N LEU A 475 -2.94 -12.82 5.48
CA LEU A 475 -3.52 -12.49 6.78
C LEU A 475 -4.71 -13.39 7.07
N PRO A 476 -4.92 -13.78 8.34
CA PRO A 476 -6.12 -14.52 8.72
C PRO A 476 -7.35 -13.68 8.41
N GLU A 477 -8.39 -14.32 7.88
CA GLU A 477 -9.66 -13.66 7.65
C GLU A 477 -10.26 -13.21 8.98
N PRO A 478 -10.71 -11.96 9.12
CA PRO A 478 -11.42 -11.51 10.31
C PRO A 478 -12.71 -12.34 10.53
N ASP A 479 -13.05 -12.62 11.78
CA ASP A 479 -14.29 -13.33 12.12
C ASP A 479 -15.53 -12.62 11.57
N ILE A 480 -15.46 -11.29 11.47
CA ILE A 480 -16.47 -10.44 10.84
C ILE A 480 -15.83 -9.82 9.61
N SER A 481 -16.19 -10.31 8.44
CA SER A 481 -15.68 -9.81 7.15
C SER A 481 -16.81 -9.83 6.12
N PRO A 482 -16.68 -9.10 5.00
CA PRO A 482 -17.66 -9.15 3.92
C PRO A 482 -17.88 -10.53 3.32
N ASN A 483 -16.93 -11.46 3.50
CA ASN A 483 -17.02 -12.85 3.06
C ASN A 483 -17.48 -13.81 4.15
N ALA A 484 -17.42 -13.41 5.41
CA ALA A 484 -17.87 -14.25 6.51
C ALA A 484 -19.39 -14.46 6.44
N ALA A 485 -19.86 -15.57 7.01
CA ALA A 485 -21.29 -15.81 7.18
C ALA A 485 -21.96 -14.76 8.07
N GLU A 486 -21.15 -14.10 8.91
CA GLU A 486 -21.55 -13.02 9.82
C GLU A 486 -20.95 -11.71 9.35
N GLN A 487 -21.79 -10.69 9.19
CA GLN A 487 -21.42 -9.38 8.72
C GLN A 487 -21.39 -8.37 9.88
N ALA A 488 -20.71 -7.24 9.69
CA ALA A 488 -20.66 -6.18 10.70
C ALA A 488 -22.04 -5.63 11.04
N ASP A 489 -22.97 -5.59 10.09
CA ASP A 489 -24.33 -5.12 10.26
C ASP A 489 -25.25 -6.15 10.95
N ASP A 490 -24.82 -7.39 11.14
CA ASP A 490 -25.46 -8.36 12.02
C ASP A 490 -25.28 -8.03 13.51
N TYR A 491 -24.27 -7.21 13.85
CA TYR A 491 -23.91 -6.86 15.23
C TYR A 491 -24.01 -5.37 15.54
N PHE A 492 -23.83 -4.52 14.54
CA PHE A 492 -23.91 -3.06 14.68
C PHE A 492 -24.50 -2.44 13.43
N ASN A 493 -25.61 -1.70 13.58
CA ASN A 493 -26.22 -0.99 12.46
C ASN A 493 -26.71 0.40 12.87
N THR A 494 -26.77 1.31 11.91
CA THR A 494 -27.27 2.68 12.08
C THR A 494 -28.45 2.92 11.17
N VAL A 495 -29.58 3.32 11.72
CA VAL A 495 -30.82 3.56 10.97
C VAL A 495 -31.27 5.01 11.14
N LEU A 496 -31.57 5.68 10.03
CA LEU A 496 -32.17 7.01 10.03
C LEU A 496 -33.70 6.90 10.00
N TYR A 497 -34.37 7.64 10.86
CA TYR A 497 -35.82 7.67 10.91
C TYR A 497 -36.35 9.08 11.21
N THR A 498 -37.62 9.31 10.87
CA THR A 498 -38.31 10.54 11.26
C THR A 498 -39.17 10.26 12.49
N GLY A 499 -38.94 11.01 13.57
CA GLY A 499 -39.72 10.91 14.77
C GLY A 499 -41.17 11.37 14.53
N THR A 500 -42.12 10.62 15.08
CA THR A 500 -43.57 10.87 14.92
C THR A 500 -44.20 11.59 16.11
N GLY A 501 -43.45 11.79 17.19
CA GLY A 501 -43.96 12.30 18.47
C GLY A 501 -44.81 11.29 19.23
N ALA A 502 -44.87 10.05 18.78
CA ALA A 502 -45.63 8.93 19.37
C ALA A 502 -44.77 7.64 19.27
N SER A 503 -45.35 6.52 19.70
CA SER A 503 -44.70 5.21 19.50
C SER A 503 -44.41 4.98 18.01
N ASN A 504 -43.17 4.61 17.70
CA ASN A 504 -42.69 4.40 16.33
C ASN A 504 -41.90 3.10 16.26
N SER A 505 -42.26 2.22 15.35
CA SER A 505 -41.50 0.99 15.08
C SER A 505 -40.42 1.28 14.07
N ILE A 506 -39.17 1.15 14.47
CA ILE A 506 -38.01 1.31 13.60
C ILE A 506 -37.63 -0.07 13.04
N THR A 507 -37.57 -0.16 11.72
CA THR A 507 -37.18 -1.37 10.98
C THR A 507 -35.86 -1.14 10.28
N GLY A 508 -35.21 -2.20 9.79
CA GLY A 508 -33.95 -2.12 9.03
C GLY A 508 -32.70 -2.18 9.91
N VAL A 509 -32.83 -2.49 11.20
CA VAL A 509 -31.67 -2.74 12.08
C VAL A 509 -31.04 -4.08 11.78
N GLY A 510 -31.84 -5.10 11.39
CA GLY A 510 -31.36 -6.45 11.03
C GLY A 510 -31.35 -7.43 12.18
N PHE A 511 -31.12 -6.97 13.40
CA PHE A 511 -31.02 -7.78 14.61
C PHE A 511 -31.76 -7.14 15.81
N GLN A 512 -31.86 -7.85 16.93
CA GLN A 512 -32.37 -7.28 18.17
C GLN A 512 -31.21 -6.59 18.93
N PRO A 513 -31.18 -5.25 19.00
CA PRO A 513 -30.09 -4.56 19.65
C PRO A 513 -30.14 -4.71 21.18
N ASP A 514 -29.02 -5.08 21.79
CA ASP A 514 -28.83 -5.05 23.24
C ASP A 514 -28.47 -3.67 23.77
N TRP A 515 -27.93 -2.81 22.90
CA TRP A 515 -27.60 -1.44 23.19
C TRP A 515 -28.06 -0.52 22.06
N THR A 516 -28.70 0.58 22.41
CA THR A 516 -29.23 1.54 21.45
C THR A 516 -28.82 2.96 21.82
N TRP A 517 -28.26 3.67 20.85
CA TRP A 517 -27.95 5.09 20.94
C TRP A 517 -28.85 5.88 20.00
N ILE A 518 -29.65 6.79 20.57
CA ILE A 518 -30.60 7.62 19.83
C ILE A 518 -30.18 9.08 19.93
N LYS A 519 -30.09 9.76 18.79
CA LYS A 519 -29.71 11.17 18.68
C LYS A 519 -30.59 11.92 17.69
N GLY A 520 -31.12 13.06 18.11
CA GLY A 520 -31.77 14.02 17.20
C GLY A 520 -30.75 14.71 16.30
N ARG A 521 -30.98 14.72 14.98
CA ARG A 521 -30.11 15.40 14.02
C ARG A 521 -30.51 16.84 13.74
N SER A 522 -31.78 17.19 13.96
CA SER A 522 -32.35 18.52 13.69
C SER A 522 -32.35 19.46 14.91
N ASN A 523 -32.12 18.94 16.09
CA ASN A 523 -32.17 19.70 17.34
C ASN A 523 -30.94 19.39 18.21
N ALA A 524 -30.62 20.32 19.13
CA ALA A 524 -29.57 20.14 20.14
C ALA A 524 -30.09 19.32 21.35
N ASP A 525 -30.73 18.19 21.08
CA ASP A 525 -31.22 17.29 22.11
C ASP A 525 -30.12 16.43 22.71
N TYR A 526 -30.35 15.89 23.92
CA TYR A 526 -29.45 14.93 24.55
C TYR A 526 -29.32 13.65 23.73
N ASN A 527 -28.21 12.94 23.90
CA ASN A 527 -28.07 11.57 23.46
C ASN A 527 -28.83 10.67 24.44
N TYR A 528 -29.61 9.72 23.93
CA TYR A 528 -30.30 8.72 24.73
C TYR A 528 -29.62 7.36 24.50
N LEU A 529 -29.14 6.76 25.58
CA LEU A 529 -28.52 5.45 25.59
C LEU A 529 -29.36 4.52 26.42
N VAL A 530 -29.81 3.43 25.83
CA VAL A 530 -30.60 2.39 26.49
C VAL A 530 -30.00 1.02 26.20
N ASP A 531 -30.14 0.08 27.13
CA ASP A 531 -29.65 -1.29 26.97
C ASP A 531 -30.59 -2.33 27.58
N SER A 532 -30.42 -3.57 27.12
CA SER A 532 -31.26 -4.71 27.56
C SER A 532 -31.00 -5.11 29.02
N VAL A 533 -29.81 -4.82 29.57
CA VAL A 533 -29.41 -5.22 30.93
C VAL A 533 -30.11 -4.36 31.99
N ARG A 534 -30.11 -3.02 31.78
CA ARG A 534 -30.82 -2.09 32.67
C ARG A 534 -32.32 -2.07 32.44
N GLY A 535 -32.75 -2.50 31.28
CA GLY A 535 -34.12 -2.42 30.80
C GLY A 535 -34.38 -1.12 30.01
N TYR A 536 -35.24 -1.21 29.03
CA TYR A 536 -35.50 -0.12 28.07
C TYR A 536 -36.26 1.10 28.67
N THR A 537 -36.68 1.02 29.93
CA THR A 537 -37.24 2.16 30.67
C THR A 537 -36.18 3.02 31.34
N GLU A 538 -34.99 2.47 31.56
CA GLU A 538 -33.85 3.17 32.16
C GLU A 538 -32.94 3.67 31.04
N ARG A 539 -32.54 4.94 31.15
CA ARG A 539 -31.73 5.59 30.11
C ARG A 539 -30.63 6.45 30.69
N LEU A 540 -29.51 6.49 30.00
CA LEU A 540 -28.44 7.44 30.23
C LEU A 540 -28.58 8.62 29.27
N PHE A 541 -28.16 9.79 29.74
CA PHE A 541 -28.13 11.01 28.95
C PHE A 541 -26.68 11.54 28.85
N SER A 542 -26.29 12.02 27.69
CA SER A 542 -25.00 12.70 27.50
C SER A 542 -25.17 13.97 26.67
#